data_1c04a8292dd655c9c94a61b50f16c0b5
#
_entry.id   1c04a8292dd655c9c94a61b50f16c0b5
#
_cell.length_a   1.000
_cell.length_b   1.000
_cell.length_c   1.000
_cell.angle_alpha   90.00
_cell.angle_beta   90.00
_cell.angle_gamma   90.00
#
_symmetry.space_group_name_H-M   'P 1'
#
loop_
_entity.id
_entity.type
_entity.pdbx_description
1 polymer ?
#
loop_
_entity_poly.entity_id
_entity_poly.type
_entity_poly.pdbx_seq_one_letter_code
_entity_poly.pdbx_strand_id
1 'polypeptide(L)'
;MKIRERVTFKRSVLIVLVFTLGLIFHFILTSPREIQTASLLALDGDLVKGERIFYAAGCGSCHIGSDRSKKLLLAGGTQFETQFGTFYAPNVSMSKDYGIGKWSSEDFYRAIKLGQNPEGKHYYPVFPYTSYSRMSDQDIMDLWRFWKT
;
A
#
# COMPACT_ATOMS: atom_id res chain seq x y z
N MET A 1 -14.26 48.24 -28.14
CA MET A 1 -14.32 46.78 -28.43
C MET A 1 -12.99 46.08 -28.12
N LYS A 2 -11.84 46.49 -28.69
CA LYS A 2 -10.52 45.84 -28.52
C LYS A 2 -9.98 45.70 -27.07
N ILE A 3 -10.29 46.62 -26.14
CA ILE A 3 -9.80 46.60 -24.75
C ILE A 3 -10.49 45.49 -23.97
N ARG A 4 -11.80 45.29 -24.14
CA ARG A 4 -12.59 44.25 -23.44
C ARG A 4 -12.14 42.85 -23.87
N GLU A 5 -11.82 42.65 -25.11
CA GLU A 5 -11.33 41.35 -25.67
C GLU A 5 -9.93 41.03 -25.10
N ARG A 6 -9.03 42.01 -24.95
CA ARG A 6 -7.71 41.78 -24.33
C ARG A 6 -7.78 41.44 -22.86
N VAL A 7 -8.74 42.03 -22.14
CA VAL A 7 -8.93 41.73 -20.71
C VAL A 7 -9.50 40.31 -20.53
N THR A 8 -10.47 39.90 -21.35
CA THR A 8 -11.03 38.56 -21.31
C THR A 8 -9.99 37.51 -21.70
N PHE A 9 -9.18 37.76 -22.73
CA PHE A 9 -8.11 36.87 -23.13
C PHE A 9 -7.07 36.65 -22.00
N LYS A 10 -6.61 37.75 -21.37
CA LYS A 10 -5.65 37.66 -20.25
C LYS A 10 -6.23 36.89 -19.07
N ARG A 11 -7.51 37.07 -18.75
CA ARG A 11 -8.20 36.30 -17.68
C ARG A 11 -8.29 34.80 -18.03
N SER A 12 -8.62 34.46 -19.26
CA SER A 12 -8.66 33.08 -19.71
C SER A 12 -7.30 32.40 -19.63
N VAL A 13 -6.23 33.09 -20.06
CA VAL A 13 -4.85 32.59 -19.96
C VAL A 13 -4.46 32.36 -18.49
N LEU A 14 -4.79 33.29 -17.59
CA LEU A 14 -4.52 33.15 -16.17
C LEU A 14 -5.26 31.97 -15.56
N ILE A 15 -6.53 31.77 -15.89
CA ILE A 15 -7.33 30.63 -15.40
C ILE A 15 -6.71 29.31 -15.86
N VAL A 16 -6.35 29.19 -17.16
CA VAL A 16 -5.70 28.00 -17.69
C VAL A 16 -4.38 27.72 -16.98
N LEU A 17 -3.58 28.75 -16.75
CA LEU A 17 -2.29 28.62 -16.07
C LEU A 17 -2.46 28.14 -14.62
N VAL A 18 -3.39 28.72 -13.87
CA VAL A 18 -3.68 28.30 -12.49
C VAL A 18 -4.18 26.86 -12.45
N PHE A 19 -5.07 26.49 -13.37
CA PHE A 19 -5.58 25.12 -13.45
C PHE A 19 -4.48 24.12 -13.78
N THR A 20 -3.61 24.44 -14.74
CA THR A 20 -2.47 23.59 -15.13
C THR A 20 -1.48 23.42 -13.97
N LEU A 21 -1.15 24.51 -13.26
CA LEU A 21 -0.29 24.44 -12.08
C LEU A 21 -0.93 23.59 -10.96
N GLY A 22 -2.24 23.72 -10.78
CA GLY A 22 -2.99 22.89 -9.81
C GLY A 22 -2.94 21.40 -10.16
N LEU A 23 -3.08 21.05 -11.43
CA LEU A 23 -2.96 19.67 -11.91
C LEU A 23 -1.54 19.13 -11.73
N ILE A 24 -0.51 19.91 -12.06
CA ILE A 24 0.89 19.50 -11.87
C ILE A 24 1.18 19.29 -10.38
N PHE A 25 0.74 20.20 -9.52
CA PHE A 25 0.90 20.09 -8.07
C PHE A 25 0.19 18.85 -7.53
N HIS A 26 -1.05 18.62 -7.95
CA HIS A 26 -1.80 17.40 -7.60
C HIS A 26 -1.05 16.13 -8.03
N PHE A 27 -0.56 16.10 -9.27
CA PHE A 27 0.21 14.97 -9.78
C PHE A 27 1.48 14.71 -8.95
N ILE A 28 2.24 15.77 -8.61
CA ILE A 28 3.44 15.64 -7.76
C ILE A 28 3.09 15.07 -6.38
N LEU A 29 2.01 15.56 -5.76
CA LEU A 29 1.59 15.10 -4.43
C LEU A 29 1.08 13.65 -4.43
N THR A 30 0.49 13.19 -5.52
CA THR A 30 -0.12 11.86 -5.63
C THR A 30 0.79 10.84 -6.30
N SER A 31 1.93 11.26 -6.82
CA SER A 31 2.90 10.34 -7.45
C SER A 31 3.42 9.32 -6.43
N PRO A 32 3.50 8.04 -6.82
CA PRO A 32 4.08 7.00 -5.98
C PRO A 32 5.51 7.36 -5.58
N ARG A 33 5.85 7.16 -4.30
CA ARG A 33 7.23 7.35 -3.84
C ARG A 33 8.11 6.23 -4.38
N GLU A 34 9.27 6.59 -4.90
CA GLU A 34 10.30 5.61 -5.26
C GLU A 34 10.92 5.01 -4.01
N ILE A 35 11.17 3.72 -4.06
CA ILE A 35 11.86 2.98 -2.99
C ILE A 35 13.31 2.79 -3.40
N GLN A 36 14.21 2.95 -2.45
CA GLN A 36 15.62 2.58 -2.66
C GLN A 36 15.78 1.06 -2.58
N THR A 37 15.40 0.37 -3.65
CA THR A 37 15.37 -1.10 -3.74
C THR A 37 16.71 -1.74 -3.36
N ALA A 38 17.83 -1.11 -3.74
CA ALA A 38 19.16 -1.64 -3.43
C ALA A 38 19.43 -1.75 -1.92
N SER A 39 18.96 -0.78 -1.11
CA SER A 39 19.11 -0.83 0.34
C SER A 39 18.22 -1.88 0.99
N LEU A 40 17.02 -2.11 0.45
CA LEU A 40 16.12 -3.16 0.93
C LEU A 40 16.65 -4.56 0.63
N LEU A 41 17.19 -4.77 -0.56
CA LEU A 41 17.75 -6.08 -0.96
C LEU A 41 19.01 -6.45 -0.17
N ALA A 42 19.68 -5.48 0.45
CA ALA A 42 20.82 -5.71 1.33
C ALA A 42 20.42 -6.15 2.74
N LEU A 43 19.14 -6.04 3.11
CA LEU A 43 18.64 -6.45 4.44
C LEU A 43 18.33 -7.95 4.45
N ASP A 44 18.97 -8.66 5.37
CA ASP A 44 18.63 -10.06 5.66
C ASP A 44 17.55 -10.10 6.75
N GLY A 45 16.46 -10.83 6.51
CA GLY A 45 15.32 -10.90 7.42
C GLY A 45 15.51 -11.96 8.51
N ASP A 46 15.23 -11.60 9.75
CA ASP A 46 15.22 -12.49 10.92
C ASP A 46 13.86 -13.16 11.08
N LEU A 47 13.82 -14.50 11.04
CA LEU A 47 12.60 -15.28 11.15
C LEU A 47 11.89 -15.09 12.50
N VAL A 48 12.63 -15.09 13.58
CA VAL A 48 12.06 -15.03 14.96
C VAL A 48 11.50 -13.64 15.24
N LYS A 49 12.19 -12.60 14.80
CA LYS A 49 11.68 -11.23 14.90
C LYS A 49 10.45 -11.05 14.00
N GLY A 50 10.49 -11.57 12.78
CA GLY A 50 9.37 -11.54 11.85
C GLY A 50 8.12 -12.19 12.42
N GLU A 51 8.22 -13.32 13.09
CA GLU A 51 7.11 -13.97 13.80
C GLU A 51 6.53 -13.06 14.88
N ARG A 52 7.38 -12.46 15.71
CA ARG A 52 6.93 -11.53 16.76
C ARG A 52 6.20 -10.32 16.17
N ILE A 53 6.73 -9.76 15.08
CA ILE A 53 6.12 -8.64 14.37
C ILE A 53 4.77 -9.05 13.78
N PHE A 54 4.66 -10.23 13.19
CA PHE A 54 3.40 -10.76 12.65
C PHE A 54 2.27 -10.76 13.70
N TYR A 55 2.56 -11.27 14.87
CA TYR A 55 1.58 -11.30 15.97
C TYR A 55 1.33 -9.91 16.56
N ALA A 56 2.37 -9.12 16.78
CA ALA A 56 2.24 -7.76 17.32
C ALA A 56 1.46 -6.82 16.40
N ALA A 57 1.66 -6.93 15.08
CA ALA A 57 0.95 -6.16 14.08
C ALA A 57 -0.47 -6.66 13.81
N GLY A 58 -0.88 -7.80 14.36
CA GLY A 58 -2.23 -8.34 14.26
C GLY A 58 -2.60 -8.83 12.85
N CYS A 59 -1.62 -9.17 12.01
CA CYS A 59 -1.86 -9.58 10.62
C CYS A 59 -2.87 -10.74 10.50
N GLY A 60 -2.73 -11.74 11.36
CA GLY A 60 -3.63 -12.88 11.41
C GLY A 60 -5.06 -12.54 11.79
N SER A 61 -5.33 -11.46 12.54
CA SER A 61 -6.68 -11.12 12.98
C SER A 61 -7.64 -10.89 11.82
N CYS A 62 -7.12 -10.37 10.70
CA CYS A 62 -7.89 -10.10 9.49
C CYS A 62 -7.71 -11.19 8.41
N HIS A 63 -6.53 -11.76 8.29
CA HIS A 63 -6.17 -12.62 7.15
C HIS A 63 -6.27 -14.13 7.38
N ILE A 64 -6.48 -14.61 8.62
CA ILE A 64 -6.56 -16.06 8.91
C ILE A 64 -7.74 -16.75 8.20
N GLY A 65 -8.81 -16.03 7.93
CA GLY A 65 -10.02 -16.62 7.34
C GLY A 65 -10.91 -17.34 8.36
N SER A 66 -11.87 -18.12 7.88
CA SER A 66 -12.87 -18.79 8.71
C SER A 66 -12.32 -20.01 9.46
N ASP A 67 -11.36 -20.73 8.88
CA ASP A 67 -10.72 -21.88 9.52
C ASP A 67 -9.58 -21.46 10.44
N ARG A 68 -9.94 -21.15 11.68
CA ARG A 68 -8.98 -20.71 12.71
C ARG A 68 -8.00 -21.79 13.18
N SER A 69 -8.20 -23.06 12.80
CA SER A 69 -7.25 -24.13 13.09
C SER A 69 -5.95 -23.99 12.30
N LYS A 70 -6.02 -23.33 11.15
CA LYS A 70 -4.89 -23.08 10.23
C LYS A 70 -4.40 -21.63 10.33
N LYS A 71 -3.89 -21.27 11.50
CA LYS A 71 -3.52 -19.89 11.88
C LYS A 71 -2.58 -19.16 10.90
N LEU A 72 -1.77 -19.88 10.13
CA LEU A 72 -0.82 -19.30 9.17
C LEU A 72 -1.25 -19.47 7.71
N LEU A 73 -2.46 -20.01 7.44
CA LEU A 73 -2.91 -20.16 6.06
C LEU A 73 -3.15 -18.82 5.36
N LEU A 74 -3.54 -17.79 6.10
CA LEU A 74 -3.73 -16.41 5.63
C LEU A 74 -4.62 -16.30 4.38
N ALA A 75 -5.61 -17.17 4.29
CA ALA A 75 -6.51 -17.28 3.13
C ALA A 75 -7.49 -16.09 3.00
N GLY A 76 -7.56 -15.22 3.99
CA GLY A 76 -8.44 -14.07 3.99
C GLY A 76 -9.92 -14.43 4.19
N GLY A 77 -10.81 -13.57 3.70
CA GLY A 77 -12.26 -13.76 3.77
C GLY A 77 -12.95 -13.10 4.96
N THR A 78 -12.20 -12.52 5.92
CA THR A 78 -12.79 -11.72 7.00
C THR A 78 -13.51 -10.53 6.41
N GLN A 79 -14.76 -10.32 6.83
CA GLN A 79 -15.65 -9.28 6.33
C GLN A 79 -15.57 -8.02 7.19
N PHE A 80 -15.53 -6.85 6.54
CA PHE A 80 -15.59 -5.53 7.15
C PHE A 80 -16.72 -4.74 6.54
N GLU A 81 -17.75 -4.46 7.33
CA GLU A 81 -18.85 -3.61 6.91
C GLU A 81 -18.51 -2.14 7.16
N THR A 82 -18.67 -1.30 6.15
CA THR A 82 -18.44 0.15 6.21
C THR A 82 -19.61 0.90 5.57
N GLN A 83 -19.68 2.19 5.80
CA GLN A 83 -20.66 3.06 5.10
C GLN A 83 -20.49 3.09 3.57
N PHE A 84 -19.35 2.64 3.04
CA PHE A 84 -19.06 2.60 1.61
C PHE A 84 -19.22 1.21 1.00
N GLY A 85 -19.67 0.23 1.79
CA GLY A 85 -19.86 -1.15 1.38
C GLY A 85 -19.09 -2.13 2.22
N THR A 86 -19.13 -3.39 1.82
CA THR A 86 -18.49 -4.50 2.51
C THR A 86 -17.16 -4.81 1.84
N PHE A 87 -16.09 -4.81 2.63
CA PHE A 87 -14.74 -5.21 2.21
C PHE A 87 -14.39 -6.58 2.78
N TYR A 88 -13.59 -7.35 2.05
CA TYR A 88 -13.10 -8.63 2.50
C TYR A 88 -11.58 -8.60 2.57
N ALA A 89 -11.00 -9.10 3.67
CA ALA A 89 -9.56 -9.29 3.75
C ALA A 89 -9.11 -10.21 2.62
N PRO A 90 -8.13 -9.82 1.80
CA PRO A 90 -7.66 -10.65 0.70
C PRO A 90 -6.87 -11.86 1.22
N ASN A 91 -6.75 -12.87 0.36
CA ASN A 91 -5.80 -13.95 0.56
C ASN A 91 -4.37 -13.41 0.40
N VAL A 92 -3.60 -13.47 1.47
CA VAL A 92 -2.20 -13.04 1.51
C VAL A 92 -1.26 -14.21 1.83
N SER A 93 -1.74 -15.44 1.62
CA SER A 93 -0.90 -16.64 1.73
C SER A 93 0.18 -16.68 0.65
N MET A 94 1.15 -17.58 0.80
CA MET A 94 2.20 -17.82 -0.20
C MET A 94 1.73 -18.66 -1.40
N SER A 95 0.43 -18.80 -1.60
CA SER A 95 -0.12 -19.36 -2.84
C SER A 95 0.25 -18.49 -4.03
N LYS A 96 0.82 -19.10 -5.07
CA LYS A 96 1.18 -18.40 -6.31
C LYS A 96 -0.03 -18.01 -7.15
N ASP A 97 -1.16 -18.71 -6.99
CA ASP A 97 -2.33 -18.51 -7.84
C ASP A 97 -3.41 -17.66 -7.15
N TYR A 98 -3.49 -17.72 -5.82
CA TYR A 98 -4.56 -17.08 -5.06
C TYR A 98 -4.07 -16.06 -4.03
N GLY A 99 -2.78 -16.05 -3.71
CA GLY A 99 -2.19 -15.18 -2.70
C GLY A 99 -1.05 -14.31 -3.24
N ILE A 100 -0.12 -14.01 -2.36
CA ILE A 100 1.02 -13.14 -2.66
C ILE A 100 2.32 -13.90 -2.97
N GLY A 101 2.23 -15.20 -3.28
CA GLY A 101 3.41 -16.07 -3.50
C GLY A 101 4.27 -15.72 -4.72
N LYS A 102 3.82 -14.80 -5.58
CA LYS A 102 4.59 -14.23 -6.71
C LYS A 102 5.23 -12.88 -6.38
N TRP A 103 4.93 -12.31 -5.21
CA TRP A 103 5.45 -11.01 -4.83
C TRP A 103 6.95 -11.07 -4.52
N SER A 104 7.64 -10.01 -4.89
CA SER A 104 8.98 -9.71 -4.43
C SER A 104 8.98 -9.13 -3.02
N SER A 105 10.15 -9.03 -2.40
CA SER A 105 10.29 -8.29 -1.13
C SER A 105 9.93 -6.81 -1.27
N GLU A 106 10.16 -6.23 -2.44
CA GLU A 106 9.78 -4.86 -2.76
C GLU A 106 8.25 -4.68 -2.83
N ASP A 107 7.54 -5.62 -3.46
CA ASP A 107 6.07 -5.59 -3.52
C ASP A 107 5.45 -5.65 -2.11
N PHE A 108 5.98 -6.55 -1.29
CA PHE A 108 5.55 -6.67 0.11
C PHE A 108 5.86 -5.41 0.91
N TYR A 109 7.05 -4.84 0.74
CA TYR A 109 7.43 -3.59 1.37
C TYR A 109 6.50 -2.45 0.95
N ARG A 110 6.20 -2.29 -0.35
CA ARG A 110 5.27 -1.29 -0.87
C ARG A 110 3.89 -1.42 -0.24
N ALA A 111 3.39 -2.63 -0.13
CA ALA A 111 2.10 -2.89 0.49
C ALA A 111 2.06 -2.43 1.94
N ILE A 112 3.05 -2.82 2.74
CA ILE A 112 3.10 -2.53 4.19
C ILE A 112 3.45 -1.06 4.46
N LYS A 113 4.49 -0.54 3.81
CA LYS A 113 5.04 0.79 4.09
C LYS A 113 4.27 1.93 3.43
N LEU A 114 3.85 1.71 2.18
CA LEU A 114 3.27 2.74 1.32
C LEU A 114 1.77 2.53 1.05
N GLY A 115 1.21 1.38 1.42
CA GLY A 115 -0.17 1.04 1.12
C GLY A 115 -0.43 0.91 -0.39
N GLN A 116 0.54 0.41 -1.15
CA GLN A 116 0.47 0.27 -2.61
C GLN A 116 0.56 -1.19 -3.03
N ASN A 117 -0.20 -1.56 -4.04
CA ASN A 117 -0.08 -2.87 -4.69
C ASN A 117 1.11 -2.90 -5.68
N PRO A 118 1.47 -4.07 -6.27
CA PRO A 118 2.56 -4.17 -7.23
C PRO A 118 2.43 -3.25 -8.46
N GLU A 119 1.20 -2.88 -8.86
CA GLU A 119 0.93 -1.95 -9.95
C GLU A 119 0.99 -0.47 -9.51
N GLY A 120 1.39 -0.17 -8.26
CA GLY A 120 1.50 1.17 -7.72
C GLY A 120 0.19 1.83 -7.32
N LYS A 121 -0.93 1.11 -7.32
CA LYS A 121 -2.23 1.63 -6.91
C LYS A 121 -2.37 1.56 -5.38
N HIS A 122 -2.95 2.59 -4.77
CA HIS A 122 -3.18 2.61 -3.34
C HIS A 122 -4.29 1.66 -2.91
N TYR A 123 -4.07 0.98 -1.79
CA TYR A 123 -5.11 0.21 -1.11
C TYR A 123 -6.14 1.14 -0.46
N TYR A 124 -7.35 0.65 -0.34
CA TYR A 124 -8.38 1.31 0.44
C TYR A 124 -7.99 1.29 1.94
N PRO A 125 -8.23 2.39 2.70
CA PRO A 125 -7.76 2.53 4.08
C PRO A 125 -8.36 1.57 5.13
N VAL A 126 -9.21 0.63 4.74
CA VAL A 126 -9.58 -0.50 5.61
C VAL A 126 -8.35 -1.37 5.95
N PHE A 127 -7.36 -1.41 5.06
CA PHE A 127 -6.02 -1.89 5.36
C PHE A 127 -5.24 -0.78 6.10
N PRO A 128 -4.87 -0.97 7.38
CA PRO A 128 -4.30 0.10 8.21
C PRO A 128 -2.81 0.37 7.93
N TYR A 129 -2.42 0.50 6.66
CA TYR A 129 -1.04 0.73 6.25
C TYR A 129 -0.43 2.00 6.85
N THR A 130 -1.25 3.00 7.17
CA THR A 130 -0.79 4.23 7.84
C THR A 130 -0.18 3.97 9.22
N SER A 131 -0.63 2.92 9.91
CA SER A 131 -0.02 2.46 11.16
C SER A 131 1.30 1.73 10.90
N TYR A 132 1.34 0.90 9.87
CA TYR A 132 2.52 0.12 9.49
C TYR A 132 3.61 0.95 8.81
N SER A 133 3.29 2.10 8.24
CA SER A 133 4.25 3.01 7.61
C SER A 133 5.37 3.49 8.56
N ARG A 134 5.18 3.34 9.88
CA ARG A 134 6.18 3.67 10.91
C ARG A 134 7.16 2.53 11.22
N MET A 135 6.91 1.32 10.74
CA MET A 135 7.85 0.20 10.91
C MET A 135 9.19 0.53 10.27
N SER A 136 10.28 0.05 10.86
CA SER A 136 11.58 0.14 10.21
C SER A 136 11.62 -0.76 8.96
N ASP A 137 12.53 -0.46 8.05
CA ASP A 137 12.70 -1.27 6.85
C ASP A 137 13.16 -2.68 7.21
N GLN A 138 14.00 -2.80 8.25
CA GLN A 138 14.43 -4.10 8.79
C GLN A 138 13.23 -4.90 9.32
N ASP A 139 12.33 -4.28 10.10
CA ASP A 139 11.15 -4.99 10.62
C ASP A 139 10.25 -5.52 9.51
N ILE A 140 10.12 -4.78 8.41
CA ILE A 140 9.34 -5.24 7.26
C ILE A 140 10.04 -6.41 6.56
N MET A 141 11.37 -6.41 6.46
CA MET A 141 12.14 -7.53 5.89
C MET A 141 12.11 -8.75 6.80
N ASP A 142 12.18 -8.57 8.12
CA ASP A 142 11.99 -9.64 9.12
C ASP A 142 10.60 -10.27 8.98
N LEU A 143 9.55 -9.43 8.89
CA LEU A 143 8.18 -9.87 8.65
C LEU A 143 8.05 -10.64 7.34
N TRP A 144 8.63 -10.16 6.25
CA TRP A 144 8.64 -10.84 4.96
C TRP A 144 9.34 -12.21 5.02
N ARG A 145 10.43 -12.30 5.79
CA ARG A 145 11.13 -13.57 6.02
C ARG A 145 10.22 -14.61 6.67
N PHE A 146 9.49 -14.20 7.71
CA PHE A 146 8.51 -15.07 8.37
C PHE A 146 7.33 -15.40 7.47
N TRP A 147 6.84 -14.45 6.69
CA TRP A 147 5.68 -14.64 5.80
C TRP A 147 5.89 -15.77 4.78
N LYS A 148 7.13 -16.00 4.40
CA LYS A 148 7.51 -17.05 3.42
C LYS A 148 7.62 -18.45 4.00
N THR A 149 7.37 -18.67 5.30
CA THR A 149 7.38 -19.98 5.92
C THR A 149 6.03 -20.66 5.86
#